data_a1a33715cd72e6ee9d3b16a783e2d9a9
#
_entry.id   a1a33715cd72e6ee9d3b16a783e2d9a9
#
_cell.length_a   1.000
_cell.length_b   1.000
_cell.length_c   1.000
_cell.angle_alpha   90.00
_cell.angle_beta   90.00
_cell.angle_gamma   90.00
#
_symmetry.space_group_name_H-M   'P 1'
#
loop_
_entity.id
_entity.type
_entity.pdbx_description
1 polymer ?
#
loop_
_entity_poly.entity_id
_entity_poly.type
_entity_poly.pdbx_seq_one_letter_code
_entity_poly.pdbx_strand_id
1 'polypeptide(L)'
;ITKIVGAVSVFAEEVNYKVSVDSIIKNITASTKVIFIDNPNNPTGTYLTKHDLYKLLSNVPKNVIVIIDGAYAEYVENENYDDSFDLIKRFDNTIITRTFSKVYGLAGIRLGWCYTSKKIASILNKVKPPFNANVIALQMASVALQDVQHLNRVINDVIHEIKTKDL
;
A
#
# COMPACT_ATOMS: atom_id res chain seq x y z
N ILE A 1 -1.03 16.47 -4.63
CA ILE A 1 -1.37 15.79 -5.90
C ILE A 1 -2.87 15.95 -6.19
N THR A 2 -3.78 15.61 -5.27
CA THR A 2 -5.24 15.64 -5.49
C THR A 2 -5.74 16.96 -6.08
N LYS A 3 -5.31 18.10 -5.51
CA LYS A 3 -5.66 19.44 -6.04
C LYS A 3 -5.08 19.72 -7.42
N ILE A 4 -3.90 19.18 -7.76
CA ILE A 4 -3.25 19.40 -9.07
C ILE A 4 -4.09 18.81 -10.20
N VAL A 5 -4.75 17.67 -9.96
CA VAL A 5 -5.63 17.02 -10.94
C VAL A 5 -7.09 17.52 -10.85
N GLY A 6 -7.36 18.60 -10.10
CA GLY A 6 -8.71 19.18 -9.97
C GLY A 6 -9.67 18.34 -9.13
N ALA A 7 -9.18 17.37 -8.37
CA ALA A 7 -10.02 16.56 -7.50
C ALA A 7 -10.14 17.16 -6.08
N VAL A 8 -11.18 16.77 -5.37
CA VAL A 8 -11.45 17.17 -3.99
C VAL A 8 -11.06 16.03 -3.06
N SER A 9 -10.28 16.34 -2.02
CA SER A 9 -9.95 15.39 -0.96
C SER A 9 -11.06 15.36 0.07
N VAL A 10 -11.55 14.16 0.39
CA VAL A 10 -12.47 13.89 1.49
C VAL A 10 -11.72 12.98 2.47
N PHE A 11 -11.64 13.41 3.73
CA PHE A 11 -10.95 12.65 4.77
C PHE A 11 -11.97 11.82 5.55
N ALA A 12 -11.70 10.51 5.67
CA ALA A 12 -12.46 9.65 6.57
C ALA A 12 -11.90 9.80 7.99
N GLU A 13 -12.77 9.86 8.98
CA GLU A 13 -12.37 9.96 10.38
C GLU A 13 -11.71 8.64 10.84
N GLU A 14 -10.61 8.76 11.56
CA GLU A 14 -9.96 7.65 12.24
C GLU A 14 -10.57 7.45 13.64
N VAL A 15 -10.50 6.22 14.13
CA VAL A 15 -10.93 5.89 15.48
C VAL A 15 -9.73 5.30 16.24
N ASN A 16 -9.33 5.93 17.34
CA ASN A 16 -8.16 5.54 18.13
C ASN A 16 -6.88 5.40 17.26
N TYR A 17 -6.63 6.40 16.42
CA TYR A 17 -5.48 6.43 15.49
C TYR A 17 -5.46 5.28 14.47
N LYS A 18 -6.58 4.60 14.28
CA LYS A 18 -6.73 3.53 13.30
C LYS A 18 -7.73 3.95 12.22
N VAL A 19 -7.43 3.58 10.99
CA VAL A 19 -8.33 3.76 9.85
C VAL A 19 -9.69 3.08 10.14
N SER A 20 -10.78 3.83 9.99
CA SER A 20 -12.14 3.33 10.18
C SER A 20 -12.77 2.96 8.83
N VAL A 21 -12.98 1.67 8.61
CA VAL A 21 -13.65 1.15 7.41
C VAL A 21 -15.07 1.72 7.27
N ASP A 22 -15.80 1.82 8.38
CA ASP A 22 -17.16 2.36 8.37
C ASP A 22 -17.18 3.85 8.02
N SER A 23 -16.20 4.61 8.51
CA SER A 23 -16.05 6.01 8.13
C SER A 23 -15.74 6.17 6.65
N ILE A 24 -14.85 5.33 6.09
CA ILE A 24 -14.56 5.35 4.65
C ILE A 24 -15.84 5.07 3.86
N ILE A 25 -16.55 3.98 4.18
CA ILE A 25 -17.76 3.58 3.46
C ILE A 25 -18.82 4.70 3.49
N LYS A 26 -19.02 5.33 4.65
CA LYS A 26 -19.96 6.44 4.84
C LYS A 26 -19.65 7.65 3.95
N ASN A 27 -18.37 7.87 3.65
CA ASN A 27 -17.91 9.01 2.84
C ASN A 27 -17.91 8.71 1.32
N ILE A 28 -18.25 7.49 0.88
CA ILE A 28 -18.34 7.16 -0.54
C ILE A 28 -19.59 7.83 -1.13
N THR A 29 -19.40 8.53 -2.24
CA THR A 29 -20.48 9.17 -3.00
C THR A 29 -20.39 8.78 -4.49
N ALA A 30 -21.36 9.18 -5.28
CA ALA A 30 -21.32 8.99 -6.74
C ALA A 30 -20.13 9.72 -7.40
N SER A 31 -19.57 10.73 -6.74
CA SER A 31 -18.39 11.47 -7.21
C SER A 31 -17.07 10.84 -6.79
N THR A 32 -17.07 9.87 -5.90
CA THR A 32 -15.84 9.18 -5.44
C THR A 32 -15.20 8.43 -6.60
N LYS A 33 -13.90 8.62 -6.81
CA LYS A 33 -13.13 7.95 -7.88
C LYS A 33 -12.02 7.08 -7.34
N VAL A 34 -11.37 7.53 -6.26
CA VAL A 34 -10.21 6.84 -5.69
C VAL A 34 -10.27 6.91 -4.17
N ILE A 35 -9.93 5.81 -3.53
CA ILE A 35 -9.73 5.71 -2.08
C ILE A 35 -8.27 5.34 -1.87
N PHE A 36 -7.55 6.10 -1.02
CA PHE A 36 -6.18 5.80 -0.59
C PHE A 36 -6.18 5.34 0.85
N ILE A 37 -5.45 4.27 1.13
CA ILE A 37 -5.30 3.69 2.47
C ILE A 37 -3.84 3.28 2.65
N ASP A 38 -3.22 3.77 3.74
CA ASP A 38 -1.93 3.28 4.18
C ASP A 38 -2.16 2.03 5.04
N ASN A 39 -1.58 0.90 4.67
CA ASN A 39 -1.74 -0.34 5.42
C ASN A 39 -0.46 -1.20 5.39
N PRO A 40 0.37 -1.12 6.47
CA PRO A 40 0.21 -0.39 7.73
C PRO A 40 0.26 1.13 7.60
N ASN A 41 -0.38 1.83 8.54
CA ASN A 41 -0.46 3.28 8.56
C ASN A 41 0.82 3.93 9.11
N ASN A 42 1.26 4.98 8.46
CA ASN A 42 2.30 5.87 8.97
C ASN A 42 1.67 7.24 9.30
N PRO A 43 1.75 7.74 10.56
CA PRO A 43 2.75 7.40 11.59
C PRO A 43 2.25 6.44 12.68
N THR A 44 1.00 6.00 12.67
CA THR A 44 0.37 5.35 13.83
C THR A 44 0.81 3.90 14.05
N GLY A 45 1.38 3.24 13.03
CA GLY A 45 1.72 1.82 13.08
C GLY A 45 0.52 0.87 13.10
N THR A 46 -0.70 1.41 13.10
CA THR A 46 -1.92 0.59 13.06
C THR A 46 -2.15 0.00 11.68
N TYR A 47 -2.92 -1.07 11.60
CA TYR A 47 -3.26 -1.69 10.31
C TYR A 47 -4.71 -2.20 10.29
N LEU A 48 -5.25 -2.35 9.09
CA LEU A 48 -6.49 -3.03 8.83
C LEU A 48 -6.22 -4.54 8.73
N THR A 49 -7.05 -5.32 9.42
CA THR A 49 -6.98 -6.79 9.32
C THR A 49 -7.46 -7.27 7.95
N LYS A 50 -7.21 -8.53 7.63
CA LYS A 50 -7.77 -9.18 6.44
C LYS A 50 -9.29 -9.05 6.38
N HIS A 51 -9.97 -9.19 7.51
CA HIS A 51 -11.41 -9.02 7.62
C HIS A 51 -11.85 -7.58 7.32
N ASP A 52 -11.14 -6.58 7.88
CA ASP A 52 -11.42 -5.17 7.65
C ASP A 52 -11.28 -4.80 6.17
N LEU A 53 -10.19 -5.26 5.52
CA LEU A 53 -9.96 -5.04 4.09
C LEU A 53 -11.04 -5.71 3.23
N TYR A 54 -11.41 -6.95 3.55
CA TYR A 54 -12.49 -7.63 2.84
C TYR A 54 -13.83 -6.90 2.99
N LYS A 55 -14.17 -6.45 4.21
CA LYS A 55 -15.36 -5.64 4.48
C LYS A 55 -15.36 -4.37 3.64
N LEU A 56 -14.24 -3.63 3.62
CA LEU A 56 -14.12 -2.42 2.83
C LEU A 56 -14.34 -2.70 1.34
N LEU A 57 -13.52 -3.59 0.77
CA LEU A 57 -13.54 -3.86 -0.67
C LEU A 57 -14.88 -4.41 -1.15
N SER A 58 -15.60 -5.15 -0.30
CA SER A 58 -16.95 -5.66 -0.61
C SER A 58 -18.01 -4.55 -0.66
N ASN A 59 -17.76 -3.41 -0.01
CA ASN A 59 -18.70 -2.28 0.05
C ASN A 59 -18.30 -1.11 -0.87
N VAL A 60 -17.14 -1.18 -1.53
CA VAL A 60 -16.71 -0.15 -2.47
C VAL A 60 -17.29 -0.44 -3.87
N PRO A 61 -17.94 0.54 -4.53
CA PRO A 61 -18.43 0.38 -5.90
C PRO A 61 -17.30 0.02 -6.87
N LYS A 62 -17.57 -0.85 -7.85
CA LYS A 62 -16.56 -1.35 -8.81
C LYS A 62 -15.91 -0.26 -9.69
N ASN A 63 -16.55 0.88 -9.82
CA ASN A 63 -16.03 2.04 -10.55
C ASN A 63 -15.14 2.96 -9.70
N VAL A 64 -14.93 2.64 -8.42
CA VAL A 64 -14.03 3.34 -7.50
C VAL A 64 -12.76 2.52 -7.35
N ILE A 65 -11.60 3.13 -7.58
CA ILE A 65 -10.30 2.48 -7.40
C ILE A 65 -9.90 2.55 -5.93
N VAL A 66 -9.48 1.44 -5.35
CA VAL A 66 -8.90 1.40 -4.00
C VAL A 66 -7.40 1.18 -4.12
N ILE A 67 -6.62 2.09 -3.55
CA ILE A 67 -5.15 2.00 -3.48
C ILE A 67 -4.77 1.68 -2.05
N ILE A 68 -4.11 0.55 -1.85
CA ILE A 68 -3.57 0.09 -0.55
C ILE A 68 -2.06 0.30 -0.61
N ASP A 69 -1.57 1.29 0.12
CA ASP A 69 -0.14 1.54 0.23
C ASP A 69 0.48 0.66 1.30
N GLY A 70 1.22 -0.34 0.87
CA GLY A 70 1.92 -1.29 1.72
C GLY A 70 3.40 -0.98 1.87
N ALA A 71 3.79 0.29 1.97
CA ALA A 71 5.20 0.67 2.10
C ALA A 71 5.90 0.06 3.32
N TYR A 72 5.15 -0.36 4.32
CA TYR A 72 5.65 -0.97 5.57
C TYR A 72 5.14 -2.39 5.79
N ALA A 73 4.58 -3.04 4.78
CA ALA A 73 3.94 -4.35 4.89
C ALA A 73 4.88 -5.44 5.43
N GLU A 74 6.15 -5.38 5.05
CA GLU A 74 7.17 -6.36 5.41
C GLU A 74 7.53 -6.36 6.91
N TYR A 75 7.15 -5.30 7.65
CA TYR A 75 7.40 -5.20 9.10
C TYR A 75 6.29 -5.78 9.99
N VAL A 76 5.19 -6.26 9.40
CA VAL A 76 4.06 -6.79 10.19
C VAL A 76 4.15 -8.30 10.32
N GLU A 77 4.35 -8.79 11.55
CA GLU A 77 4.42 -10.23 11.89
C GLU A 77 3.10 -10.79 12.43
N ASN A 78 1.97 -10.11 12.21
CA ASN A 78 0.70 -10.53 12.80
C ASN A 78 -0.13 -11.36 11.83
N GLU A 79 -0.62 -12.53 12.27
CA GLU A 79 -1.42 -13.46 11.45
C GLU A 79 -2.75 -12.85 10.93
N ASN A 80 -3.25 -11.82 11.61
CA ASN A 80 -4.46 -11.10 11.16
C ASN A 80 -4.18 -10.03 10.09
N TYR A 81 -2.90 -9.75 9.81
CA TYR A 81 -2.51 -8.89 8.70
C TYR A 81 -2.51 -9.69 7.39
N ASP A 82 -2.92 -9.03 6.33
CA ASP A 82 -2.89 -9.60 4.98
C ASP A 82 -2.16 -8.63 4.06
N ASP A 83 -1.18 -9.12 3.30
CA ASP A 83 -0.47 -8.35 2.29
C ASP A 83 -1.35 -7.95 1.09
N SER A 84 -2.58 -8.41 1.10
CA SER A 84 -3.68 -8.07 0.18
C SER A 84 -3.55 -8.60 -1.25
N PHE A 85 -2.51 -9.36 -1.59
CA PHE A 85 -2.33 -9.86 -2.96
C PHE A 85 -3.46 -10.77 -3.44
N ASP A 86 -4.00 -11.62 -2.55
CA ASP A 86 -5.10 -12.51 -2.89
C ASP A 86 -6.43 -11.76 -3.06
N LEU A 87 -6.58 -10.59 -2.45
CA LEU A 87 -7.78 -9.77 -2.58
C LEU A 87 -7.99 -9.25 -4.00
N ILE A 88 -6.90 -8.97 -4.75
CA ILE A 88 -6.99 -8.49 -6.14
C ILE A 88 -7.68 -9.51 -7.06
N LYS A 89 -7.59 -10.80 -6.78
CA LYS A 89 -8.28 -11.84 -7.54
C LYS A 89 -9.81 -11.72 -7.44
N ARG A 90 -10.32 -11.12 -6.36
CA ARG A 90 -11.75 -10.91 -6.10
C ARG A 90 -12.22 -9.49 -6.37
N PHE A 91 -11.34 -8.52 -6.17
CA PHE A 91 -11.62 -7.09 -6.25
C PHE A 91 -10.68 -6.44 -7.29
N ASP A 92 -11.07 -6.52 -8.55
CA ASP A 92 -10.26 -6.10 -9.71
C ASP A 92 -10.07 -4.58 -9.82
N ASN A 93 -10.75 -3.80 -8.98
CA ASN A 93 -10.60 -2.36 -8.82
C ASN A 93 -9.59 -1.96 -7.73
N THR A 94 -8.75 -2.89 -7.25
CA THR A 94 -7.75 -2.66 -6.21
C THR A 94 -6.34 -2.56 -6.79
N ILE A 95 -5.52 -1.66 -6.23
CA ILE A 95 -4.09 -1.51 -6.49
C ILE A 95 -3.36 -1.63 -5.16
N ILE A 96 -2.36 -2.50 -5.09
CA ILE A 96 -1.44 -2.57 -3.95
C ILE A 96 -0.13 -1.95 -4.38
N THR A 97 0.41 -1.03 -3.58
CA THR A 97 1.73 -0.44 -3.82
C THR A 97 2.77 -0.96 -2.84
N ARG A 98 4.01 -1.04 -3.29
CA ARG A 98 5.19 -1.45 -2.53
C ARG A 98 6.38 -0.57 -2.91
N THR A 99 7.36 -0.51 -2.05
CA THR A 99 8.53 0.33 -2.27
C THR A 99 9.84 -0.37 -1.93
N PHE A 100 10.90 -0.04 -2.64
CA PHE A 100 12.26 -0.40 -2.27
C PHE A 100 12.91 0.58 -1.28
N SER A 101 12.19 1.66 -0.93
CA SER A 101 12.73 2.75 -0.11
C SER A 101 12.81 2.44 1.39
N LYS A 102 12.13 1.41 1.87
CA LYS A 102 12.00 1.10 3.30
C LYS A 102 12.83 -0.12 3.66
N VAL A 103 12.23 -1.27 3.84
CA VAL A 103 12.88 -2.51 4.29
C VAL A 103 14.10 -2.90 3.45
N TYR A 104 14.09 -2.61 2.15
CA TYR A 104 15.21 -2.89 1.24
C TYR A 104 16.35 -1.88 1.31
N GLY A 105 16.22 -0.77 2.08
CA GLY A 105 17.27 0.24 2.24
C GLY A 105 17.60 1.06 0.99
N LEU A 106 16.79 1.01 -0.06
CA LEU A 106 17.09 1.58 -1.37
C LEU A 106 16.33 2.88 -1.66
N ALA A 107 16.17 3.74 -0.65
CA ALA A 107 15.42 4.99 -0.80
C ALA A 107 15.96 5.92 -1.90
N GLY A 108 17.27 5.93 -2.13
CA GLY A 108 17.95 6.79 -3.10
C GLY A 108 17.69 6.42 -4.57
N ILE A 109 17.36 5.17 -4.87
CA ILE A 109 17.16 4.72 -6.26
C ILE A 109 15.81 5.11 -6.85
N ARG A 110 14.86 5.58 -6.02
CA ARG A 110 13.53 6.06 -6.41
C ARG A 110 12.70 5.02 -7.17
N LEU A 111 12.58 3.80 -6.63
CA LEU A 111 11.82 2.71 -7.24
C LEU A 111 10.75 2.17 -6.28
N GLY A 112 9.61 1.85 -6.85
CA GLY A 112 8.51 1.11 -6.25
C GLY A 112 7.77 0.36 -7.33
N TRP A 113 6.82 -0.46 -6.93
CA TRP A 113 6.00 -1.23 -7.85
C TRP A 113 4.57 -1.31 -7.34
N CYS A 114 3.67 -1.69 -8.22
CA CYS A 114 2.30 -1.98 -7.83
C CYS A 114 1.84 -3.30 -8.42
N TYR A 115 0.92 -3.94 -7.71
CA TYR A 115 0.22 -5.13 -8.17
C TYR A 115 -1.28 -4.82 -8.29
N THR A 116 -1.88 -5.18 -9.41
CA THR A 116 -3.27 -4.88 -9.72
C THR A 116 -3.82 -5.78 -10.84
N SER A 117 -5.10 -5.64 -11.16
CA SER A 117 -5.71 -6.35 -12.29
C SER A 117 -5.07 -5.98 -13.63
N LYS A 118 -5.08 -6.91 -14.58
CA LYS A 118 -4.55 -6.68 -15.94
C LYS A 118 -5.15 -5.44 -16.62
N LYS A 119 -6.44 -5.17 -16.37
CA LYS A 119 -7.16 -4.02 -16.90
C LYS A 119 -6.54 -2.70 -16.40
N ILE A 120 -6.33 -2.56 -15.09
CA ILE A 120 -5.73 -1.36 -14.49
C ILE A 120 -4.26 -1.25 -14.91
N ALA A 121 -3.50 -2.34 -14.84
CA ALA A 121 -2.10 -2.37 -15.27
C ALA A 121 -1.93 -1.89 -16.72
N SER A 122 -2.82 -2.30 -17.62
CA SER A 122 -2.82 -1.83 -19.02
C SER A 122 -3.02 -0.32 -19.13
N ILE A 123 -3.92 0.26 -18.32
CA ILE A 123 -4.17 1.71 -18.30
C ILE A 123 -2.94 2.44 -17.74
N LEU A 124 -2.37 1.98 -16.63
CA LEU A 124 -1.17 2.58 -16.04
C LEU A 124 0.01 2.56 -17.02
N ASN A 125 0.17 1.46 -17.77
CA ASN A 125 1.22 1.35 -18.79
C ASN A 125 1.05 2.35 -19.95
N LYS A 126 -0.18 2.79 -20.26
CA LYS A 126 -0.43 3.81 -21.30
C LYS A 126 -0.08 5.23 -20.85
N VAL A 127 -0.20 5.51 -19.55
CA VAL A 127 -0.04 6.87 -19.01
C VAL A 127 1.30 7.10 -18.30
N LYS A 128 2.04 6.03 -17.98
CA LYS A 128 3.36 6.17 -17.35
C LYS A 128 4.32 6.90 -18.29
N PRO A 129 5.18 7.79 -17.75
CA PRO A 129 6.23 8.41 -18.54
C PRO A 129 7.19 7.38 -19.15
N PRO A 130 7.73 7.60 -20.34
CA PRO A 130 8.84 6.78 -20.85
C PRO A 130 10.02 6.85 -19.87
N PHE A 131 10.75 5.73 -19.72
CA PHE A 131 11.90 5.62 -18.81
C PHE A 131 11.60 5.98 -17.35
N ASN A 132 10.37 5.71 -16.88
CA ASN A 132 9.91 5.96 -15.52
C ASN A 132 10.72 5.24 -14.44
N ALA A 133 11.44 4.18 -14.78
CA ALA A 133 12.38 3.48 -13.91
C ALA A 133 13.78 3.48 -14.58
N ASN A 134 14.81 3.91 -13.85
CA ASN A 134 16.17 3.89 -14.38
C ASN A 134 16.76 2.46 -14.30
N VAL A 135 17.70 2.15 -15.19
CA VAL A 135 18.27 0.80 -15.33
C VAL A 135 19.02 0.34 -14.06
N ILE A 136 19.70 1.26 -13.39
CA ILE A 136 20.45 0.97 -12.15
C ILE A 136 19.45 0.55 -11.06
N ALA A 137 18.36 1.30 -10.90
CA ALA A 137 17.33 0.98 -9.93
C ALA A 137 16.71 -0.40 -10.18
N LEU A 138 16.45 -0.77 -11.44
CA LEU A 138 15.91 -2.09 -11.79
C LEU A 138 16.88 -3.22 -11.45
N GLN A 139 18.16 -3.05 -11.71
CA GLN A 139 19.18 -4.03 -11.35
C GLN A 139 19.34 -4.17 -9.84
N MET A 140 19.45 -3.05 -9.11
CA MET A 140 19.55 -3.06 -7.65
C MET A 140 18.33 -3.70 -7.00
N ALA A 141 17.12 -3.39 -7.47
CA ALA A 141 15.89 -4.00 -6.98
C ALA A 141 15.87 -5.52 -7.20
N SER A 142 16.33 -5.99 -8.36
CA SER A 142 16.40 -7.42 -8.67
C SER A 142 17.34 -8.16 -7.71
N VAL A 143 18.47 -7.56 -7.36
CA VAL A 143 19.41 -8.12 -6.37
C VAL A 143 18.80 -8.08 -4.97
N ALA A 144 18.19 -6.94 -4.57
CA ALA A 144 17.60 -6.77 -3.26
C ALA A 144 16.46 -7.77 -2.96
N LEU A 145 15.67 -8.13 -3.96
CA LEU A 145 14.63 -9.16 -3.83
C LEU A 145 15.19 -10.57 -3.56
N GLN A 146 16.43 -10.82 -3.90
CA GLN A 146 17.11 -12.10 -3.67
C GLN A 146 17.88 -12.14 -2.34
N ASP A 147 18.15 -10.98 -1.74
CA ASP A 147 18.87 -10.87 -0.47
C ASP A 147 17.95 -11.05 0.74
N VAL A 148 17.45 -12.27 0.89
CA VAL A 148 16.54 -12.64 2.00
C VAL A 148 17.24 -12.48 3.36
N GLN A 149 18.56 -12.64 3.42
CA GLN A 149 19.30 -12.49 4.68
C GLN A 149 19.31 -11.04 5.16
N HIS A 150 19.56 -10.10 4.26
CA HIS A 150 19.46 -8.67 4.56
C HIS A 150 18.03 -8.28 4.99
N LEU A 151 17.04 -8.74 4.25
CA LEU A 151 15.62 -8.48 4.53
C LEU A 151 15.26 -8.92 5.95
N ASN A 152 15.53 -10.18 6.30
CA ASN A 152 15.23 -10.73 7.61
C ASN A 152 15.98 -10.01 8.74
N ARG A 153 17.24 -9.63 8.52
CA ARG A 153 18.01 -8.86 9.50
C ARG A 153 17.36 -7.52 9.78
N VAL A 154 17.04 -6.75 8.74
CA VAL A 154 16.41 -5.41 8.91
C VAL A 154 15.06 -5.50 9.61
N ILE A 155 14.24 -6.50 9.28
CA ILE A 155 12.95 -6.72 9.94
C ILE A 155 13.18 -7.02 11.42
N ASN A 156 14.05 -7.96 11.74
CA ASN A 156 14.34 -8.36 13.13
C ASN A 156 14.91 -7.20 13.96
N ASP A 157 15.82 -6.41 13.39
CA ASP A 157 16.41 -5.25 14.08
C ASP A 157 15.33 -4.22 14.44
N VAL A 158 14.43 -3.89 13.49
CA VAL A 158 13.32 -2.94 13.75
C VAL A 158 12.35 -3.48 14.78
N ILE A 159 11.95 -4.75 14.68
CA ILE A 159 11.02 -5.38 15.64
C ILE A 159 11.65 -5.44 17.04
N HIS A 160 12.94 -5.77 17.13
CA HIS A 160 13.67 -5.79 18.38
C HIS A 160 13.70 -4.37 19.02
N GLU A 161 13.98 -3.35 18.22
CA GLU A 161 14.03 -1.98 18.69
C GLU A 161 12.67 -1.47 19.19
N ILE A 162 11.58 -1.82 18.50
CA ILE A 162 10.22 -1.50 18.96
C ILE A 162 9.92 -2.17 20.31
N LYS A 163 10.21 -3.47 20.44
CA LYS A 163 9.95 -4.23 21.67
C LYS A 163 10.79 -3.78 22.87
N THR A 164 11.99 -3.24 22.63
CA THR A 164 12.89 -2.80 23.71
C THR A 164 12.64 -1.37 24.18
N LYS A 165 11.98 -0.55 23.36
CA LYS A 165 11.70 0.86 23.68
C LYS A 165 10.28 1.09 24.22
N ASP A 166 9.51 0.03 24.48
CA ASP A 166 8.09 0.11 24.93
C ASP A 166 7.23 1.06 24.07
N LEU A 167 7.46 1.05 22.74
CA LEU A 167 6.75 1.86 21.74
C LEU A 167 5.55 1.11 21.16
#